data_57aa18322f8bc70b2aa9a4b80e131be9
#
_entry.id   57aa18322f8bc70b2aa9a4b80e131be9
#
_cell.length_a   1.000
_cell.length_b   1.000
_cell.length_c   1.000
_cell.angle_alpha   90.00
_cell.angle_beta   90.00
_cell.angle_gamma   90.00
#
_symmetry.space_group_name_H-M   'P 1'
#
loop_
_entity.id
_entity.type
_entity.pdbx_description
1 polymer ?
#
loop_
_entity_poly.entity_id
_entity_poly.type
_entity_poly.pdbx_seq_one_letter_code
_entity_poly.pdbx_strand_id
1 'polypeptide(L)'
;PANLSQSVEGNATVTDDVSVDTVNVSVTLPNGTIESPTVENTGSNYNFTFTTTTLIGQYNLTWQANDSSNNIQTNTTNFSVNDVVIPSVFNLTPALNEVYNVSNVIEISANVTDDVSVHIVLANVSLPNGTINQLTLSNDSTHEFKFNTTFTIPALTGTYNITFIANDTSNNFNTTETSNFTVNDVNSL
;
A
#
# COMPACT_ATOMS: atom_id res chain seq x y z
N PRO A 1 15.77 4.17 3.00
CA PRO A 1 14.55 4.17 2.19
C PRO A 1 13.63 5.30 2.62
N ALA A 2 12.84 5.81 1.70
CA ALA A 2 11.75 6.74 1.94
C ALA A 2 10.41 6.01 1.75
N ASN A 3 9.30 6.60 2.23
CA ASN A 3 7.96 6.12 1.96
C ASN A 3 7.34 6.90 0.80
N LEU A 4 6.19 6.44 0.34
CA LEU A 4 5.40 7.14 -0.67
C LEU A 4 5.01 8.55 -0.19
N SER A 5 5.00 9.51 -1.12
CA SER A 5 4.64 10.92 -0.86
C SER A 5 5.42 11.59 0.27
N GLN A 6 6.59 11.06 0.60
CA GLN A 6 7.48 11.61 1.62
C GLN A 6 8.40 12.67 1.03
N SER A 7 8.65 13.74 1.80
CA SER A 7 9.68 14.73 1.47
C SER A 7 11.07 14.15 1.75
N VAL A 8 11.95 14.22 0.78
CA VAL A 8 13.35 13.80 0.83
C VAL A 8 14.23 15.02 0.59
N GLU A 9 15.20 15.24 1.47
CA GLU A 9 16.19 16.30 1.32
C GLU A 9 17.52 15.70 0.83
N GLY A 10 18.14 16.36 -0.12
CA GLY A 10 19.47 16.04 -0.59
C GLY A 10 20.38 17.24 -0.50
N ASN A 11 21.66 16.98 -0.23
CA ASN A 11 22.67 18.02 -0.16
C ASN A 11 23.97 17.60 -0.86
N ALA A 12 24.70 18.59 -1.32
CA ALA A 12 26.06 18.43 -1.85
C ALA A 12 26.93 19.62 -1.44
N THR A 13 28.20 19.36 -1.19
CA THR A 13 29.20 20.43 -1.05
C THR A 13 29.96 20.51 -2.35
N VAL A 14 29.95 21.68 -2.98
CA VAL A 14 30.65 21.94 -4.25
C VAL A 14 31.63 23.07 -4.04
N THR A 15 32.88 22.84 -4.41
CA THR A 15 33.96 23.81 -4.35
C THR A 15 34.76 23.78 -5.63
N ASP A 16 35.33 24.92 -5.99
CA ASP A 16 36.20 25.09 -7.15
C ASP A 16 37.33 26.05 -6.80
N ASP A 17 38.46 25.97 -7.47
CA ASP A 17 39.63 26.83 -7.20
C ASP A 17 39.50 28.24 -7.80
N VAL A 18 38.57 28.44 -8.74
CA VAL A 18 38.22 29.73 -9.34
C VAL A 18 36.83 30.18 -8.94
N SER A 19 35.81 29.55 -9.48
CA SER A 19 34.42 29.77 -9.07
C SER A 19 33.47 28.70 -9.62
N VAL A 20 32.52 28.26 -8.80
CA VAL A 20 31.37 27.46 -9.23
C VAL A 20 30.38 28.38 -9.94
N ASP A 21 29.94 28.01 -11.15
CA ASP A 21 28.96 28.77 -11.94
C ASP A 21 27.54 28.24 -11.69
N THR A 22 27.29 26.96 -11.98
CA THR A 22 25.97 26.36 -11.80
C THR A 22 26.05 24.99 -11.11
N VAL A 23 25.05 24.69 -10.27
CA VAL A 23 24.85 23.37 -9.71
C VAL A 23 23.40 22.98 -9.89
N ASN A 24 23.18 21.84 -10.52
CA ASN A 24 21.88 21.26 -10.78
C ASN A 24 21.77 19.85 -10.22
N VAL A 25 20.54 19.42 -9.94
CA VAL A 25 20.23 18.04 -9.61
C VAL A 25 19.10 17.54 -10.50
N SER A 26 19.19 16.30 -10.93
CA SER A 26 18.10 15.59 -11.57
C SER A 26 17.77 14.31 -10.80
N VAL A 27 16.48 14.00 -10.70
CA VAL A 27 15.95 12.81 -10.05
C VAL A 27 15.30 11.95 -11.13
N THR A 28 15.89 10.78 -11.39
CA THR A 28 15.30 9.80 -12.31
C THR A 28 14.43 8.85 -11.47
N LEU A 29 13.13 8.83 -11.76
CA LEU A 29 12.12 8.01 -11.12
C LEU A 29 12.19 6.55 -11.58
N PRO A 30 11.57 5.60 -10.85
CA PRO A 30 11.56 4.17 -11.24
C PRO A 30 10.98 3.88 -12.63
N ASN A 31 10.08 4.73 -13.13
CA ASN A 31 9.51 4.63 -14.48
C ASN A 31 10.35 5.30 -15.58
N GLY A 32 11.53 5.84 -15.24
CA GLY A 32 12.44 6.53 -16.17
C GLY A 32 12.13 8.02 -16.36
N THR A 33 11.07 8.57 -15.76
CA THR A 33 10.81 10.03 -15.79
C THR A 33 11.93 10.76 -15.05
N ILE A 34 12.34 11.92 -15.58
CA ILE A 34 13.36 12.78 -14.96
C ILE A 34 12.68 14.06 -14.46
N GLU A 35 12.91 14.37 -13.20
CA GLU A 35 12.51 15.63 -12.56
C GLU A 35 13.73 16.42 -12.14
N SER A 36 13.65 17.74 -12.16
CA SER A 36 14.74 18.66 -11.81
C SER A 36 14.26 19.59 -10.70
N PRO A 37 14.40 19.19 -9.44
CA PRO A 37 14.03 20.07 -8.32
C PRO A 37 14.92 21.30 -8.27
N THR A 38 14.38 22.39 -7.71
CA THR A 38 15.14 23.62 -7.51
C THR A 38 16.24 23.39 -6.48
N VAL A 39 17.46 23.82 -6.81
CA VAL A 39 18.60 23.79 -5.92
C VAL A 39 18.76 25.14 -5.26
N GLU A 40 18.85 25.16 -3.94
CA GLU A 40 19.19 26.34 -3.13
C GLU A 40 20.61 26.20 -2.61
N ASN A 41 21.30 27.33 -2.41
CA ASN A 41 22.66 27.29 -1.89
C ASN A 41 22.92 28.28 -0.74
N THR A 42 23.82 27.89 0.16
CA THR A 42 24.39 28.75 1.20
C THR A 42 25.91 28.53 1.22
N GLY A 43 26.64 29.44 0.59
CA GLY A 43 28.08 29.26 0.36
C GLY A 43 28.35 28.07 -0.55
N SER A 44 29.13 27.12 -0.09
CA SER A 44 29.49 25.89 -0.84
C SER A 44 28.49 24.74 -0.66
N ASN A 45 27.44 24.92 0.16
CA ASN A 45 26.43 23.89 0.40
C ASN A 45 25.23 24.12 -0.52
N TYR A 46 24.86 23.12 -1.28
CA TYR A 46 23.74 23.08 -2.20
C TYR A 46 22.71 22.08 -1.71
N ASN A 47 21.46 22.48 -1.59
CA ASN A 47 20.36 21.67 -1.06
C ASN A 47 19.17 21.66 -2.02
N PHE A 48 18.43 20.56 -2.01
CA PHE A 48 17.12 20.49 -2.64
C PHE A 48 16.15 19.69 -1.78
N THR A 49 14.88 19.92 -2.00
CA THR A 49 13.80 19.12 -1.43
C THR A 49 13.01 18.48 -2.59
N PHE A 50 12.73 17.20 -2.48
CA PHE A 50 11.98 16.42 -3.44
C PHE A 50 10.89 15.62 -2.73
N THR A 51 9.65 15.71 -3.20
CA THR A 51 8.56 14.87 -2.68
C THR A 51 8.43 13.63 -3.54
N THR A 52 8.61 12.46 -2.92
CA THR A 52 8.46 11.17 -3.61
C THR A 52 7.03 11.02 -4.15
N THR A 53 6.92 10.40 -5.31
CA THR A 53 5.63 10.10 -5.94
C THR A 53 5.01 8.82 -5.36
N THR A 54 3.94 8.33 -5.98
CA THR A 54 3.33 7.02 -5.68
C THR A 54 4.07 5.84 -6.33
N LEU A 55 5.24 6.08 -6.93
CA LEU A 55 6.06 5.04 -7.56
C LEU A 55 7.00 4.43 -6.52
N ILE A 56 6.88 3.14 -6.29
CA ILE A 56 7.85 2.36 -5.50
C ILE A 56 9.05 1.96 -6.34
N GLY A 57 10.22 1.88 -5.72
CA GLY A 57 11.46 1.47 -6.39
C GLY A 57 12.63 2.41 -6.16
N GLN A 58 13.63 2.30 -7.01
CA GLN A 58 14.86 3.08 -6.91
C GLN A 58 14.75 4.41 -7.65
N TYR A 59 15.09 5.47 -6.96
CA TYR A 59 15.25 6.84 -7.47
C TYR A 59 16.74 7.15 -7.58
N ASN A 60 17.19 7.58 -8.75
CA ASN A 60 18.59 7.94 -8.98
C ASN A 60 18.73 9.45 -9.04
N LEU A 61 19.65 9.99 -8.25
CA LEU A 61 20.00 11.40 -8.22
C LEU A 61 21.30 11.63 -8.96
N THR A 62 21.30 12.59 -9.89
CA THR A 62 22.52 13.02 -10.56
C THR A 62 22.73 14.50 -10.29
N TRP A 63 23.77 14.80 -9.53
CA TRP A 63 24.29 16.15 -9.34
C TRP A 63 25.20 16.50 -10.49
N GLN A 64 25.09 17.72 -11.00
CA GLN A 64 25.97 18.27 -12.01
C GLN A 64 26.41 19.65 -11.58
N ALA A 65 27.71 19.86 -11.47
CA ALA A 65 28.33 21.16 -11.20
C ALA A 65 29.14 21.61 -12.42
N ASN A 66 29.04 22.89 -12.73
CA ASN A 66 29.79 23.54 -13.79
C ASN A 66 30.54 24.75 -13.20
N ASP A 67 31.82 24.91 -13.57
CA ASP A 67 32.60 26.07 -13.19
C ASP A 67 32.49 27.21 -14.24
N SER A 68 33.06 28.36 -13.94
CA SER A 68 33.11 29.52 -14.87
C SER A 68 33.94 29.29 -16.12
N SER A 69 34.72 28.20 -16.20
CA SER A 69 35.53 27.78 -17.35
C SER A 69 34.84 26.70 -18.18
N ASN A 70 33.57 26.35 -17.86
CA ASN A 70 32.78 25.27 -18.46
C ASN A 70 33.35 23.86 -18.21
N ASN A 71 34.09 23.62 -17.12
CA ASN A 71 34.40 22.27 -16.68
C ASN A 71 33.20 21.69 -15.91
N ILE A 72 32.78 20.48 -16.30
CA ILE A 72 31.59 19.84 -15.73
C ILE A 72 32.02 18.62 -14.90
N GLN A 73 31.53 18.54 -13.67
CA GLN A 73 31.61 17.36 -12.82
C GLN A 73 30.22 16.82 -12.53
N THR A 74 30.07 15.50 -12.56
CA THR A 74 28.83 14.80 -12.19
C THR A 74 29.07 13.80 -11.08
N ASN A 75 28.06 13.64 -10.21
CA ASN A 75 28.05 12.62 -9.18
C ASN A 75 26.64 12.02 -9.06
N THR A 76 26.55 10.69 -8.95
CA THR A 76 25.28 9.98 -8.90
C THR A 76 25.15 9.21 -7.59
N THR A 77 23.99 9.29 -6.97
CA THR A 77 23.60 8.51 -5.81
C THR A 77 22.15 8.03 -5.97
N ASN A 78 21.62 7.26 -5.05
CA ASN A 78 20.26 6.77 -5.12
C ASN A 78 19.63 6.60 -3.74
N PHE A 79 18.30 6.52 -3.73
CA PHE A 79 17.50 6.07 -2.60
C PHE A 79 16.34 5.21 -3.10
N SER A 80 15.75 4.41 -2.21
CA SER A 80 14.59 3.58 -2.53
C SER A 80 13.35 4.14 -1.85
N VAL A 81 12.22 4.08 -2.55
CA VAL A 81 10.89 4.35 -2.01
C VAL A 81 10.16 3.02 -1.88
N ASN A 82 9.64 2.76 -0.69
CA ASN A 82 8.90 1.55 -0.35
C ASN A 82 7.48 1.92 0.04
N ASP A 83 6.58 0.98 -0.18
CA ASP A 83 5.28 0.98 0.43
C ASP A 83 5.35 0.17 1.74
N VAL A 84 4.87 0.77 2.83
CA VAL A 84 4.81 0.17 4.18
C VAL A 84 3.42 0.33 4.80
N VAL A 85 2.46 0.82 4.02
CA VAL A 85 1.08 1.01 4.45
C VAL A 85 0.33 -0.30 4.29
N ILE A 86 -0.37 -0.72 5.33
CA ILE A 86 -1.22 -1.92 5.26
C ILE A 86 -2.56 -1.56 4.62
N PRO A 87 -3.20 -2.48 3.87
CA PRO A 87 -4.54 -2.26 3.33
C PRO A 87 -5.56 -1.89 4.40
N SER A 88 -6.44 -0.94 4.09
CA SER A 88 -7.60 -0.59 4.92
C SER A 88 -8.77 -1.48 4.57
N VAL A 89 -9.36 -2.17 5.56
CA VAL A 89 -10.51 -3.09 5.41
C VAL A 89 -11.69 -2.53 6.21
N PHE A 90 -12.86 -2.40 5.58
CA PHE A 90 -14.04 -1.78 6.20
C PHE A 90 -15.34 -2.28 5.55
N ASN A 91 -16.52 -1.87 6.08
CA ASN A 91 -17.84 -2.26 5.56
C ASN A 91 -18.02 -3.78 5.41
N LEU A 92 -17.78 -4.50 6.52
CA LEU A 92 -17.81 -5.96 6.55
C LEU A 92 -19.24 -6.51 6.41
N THR A 93 -19.38 -7.58 5.63
CA THR A 93 -20.59 -8.38 5.54
C THR A 93 -20.24 -9.86 5.82
N PRO A 94 -21.00 -10.58 6.67
CA PRO A 94 -22.12 -10.12 7.49
C PRO A 94 -21.74 -9.03 8.49
N ALA A 95 -22.70 -8.16 8.84
CA ALA A 95 -22.50 -7.25 9.97
C ALA A 95 -22.45 -8.06 11.27
N LEU A 96 -21.90 -7.44 12.33
CA LEU A 96 -21.77 -8.11 13.63
C LEU A 96 -23.12 -8.57 14.18
N ASN A 97 -23.17 -9.82 14.67
CA ASN A 97 -24.31 -10.44 15.35
C ASN A 97 -25.55 -10.68 14.47
N GLU A 98 -25.39 -10.73 13.15
CA GLU A 98 -26.48 -11.19 12.29
C GLU A 98 -26.87 -12.64 12.58
N VAL A 99 -28.10 -13.01 12.25
CA VAL A 99 -28.66 -14.35 12.49
C VAL A 99 -29.10 -14.96 11.19
N TYR A 100 -28.65 -16.18 10.91
CA TYR A 100 -29.01 -16.97 9.73
C TYR A 100 -29.50 -18.36 10.12
N ASN A 101 -29.95 -19.10 9.15
CA ASN A 101 -30.35 -20.51 9.31
C ASN A 101 -29.34 -21.43 8.62
N VAL A 102 -29.30 -22.67 9.06
CA VAL A 102 -28.56 -23.74 8.34
C VAL A 102 -28.96 -23.76 6.87
N SER A 103 -28.01 -24.06 6.00
CA SER A 103 -28.18 -24.13 4.53
C SER A 103 -28.47 -22.79 3.86
N ASN A 104 -28.53 -21.64 4.55
CA ASN A 104 -28.57 -20.35 3.89
C ASN A 104 -27.28 -20.14 3.06
N VAL A 105 -27.45 -19.46 1.94
CA VAL A 105 -26.33 -18.92 1.15
C VAL A 105 -26.25 -17.44 1.46
N ILE A 106 -25.13 -17.01 2.01
CA ILE A 106 -24.88 -15.63 2.41
C ILE A 106 -23.73 -15.02 1.62
N GLU A 107 -23.69 -13.71 1.52
CA GLU A 107 -22.52 -12.99 1.05
C GLU A 107 -21.53 -12.82 2.18
N ILE A 108 -20.24 -13.02 1.90
CA ILE A 108 -19.13 -12.56 2.72
C ILE A 108 -18.39 -11.53 1.92
N SER A 109 -18.29 -10.30 2.44
CA SER A 109 -17.65 -9.21 1.72
C SER A 109 -16.98 -8.20 2.66
N ALA A 110 -16.04 -7.45 2.09
CA ALA A 110 -15.43 -6.28 2.70
C ALA A 110 -15.08 -5.26 1.62
N ASN A 111 -15.05 -3.98 1.98
CA ASN A 111 -14.39 -2.98 1.17
C ASN A 111 -12.91 -2.92 1.56
N VAL A 112 -12.02 -2.91 0.56
CA VAL A 112 -10.58 -2.86 0.79
C VAL A 112 -9.94 -1.83 -0.11
N THR A 113 -9.13 -0.95 0.48
CA THR A 113 -8.35 0.06 -0.24
C THR A 113 -6.89 0.02 0.21
N ASP A 114 -6.01 0.48 -0.66
CA ASP A 114 -4.59 0.59 -0.42
C ASP A 114 -4.01 1.76 -1.21
N ASP A 115 -2.90 2.35 -0.79
CA ASP A 115 -2.28 3.50 -1.44
C ASP A 115 -1.46 3.13 -2.70
N VAL A 116 -1.14 1.85 -2.88
CA VAL A 116 -0.54 1.31 -4.10
C VAL A 116 -1.51 0.37 -4.81
N SER A 117 -1.76 -0.81 -4.27
CA SER A 117 -2.69 -1.78 -4.86
C SER A 117 -2.96 -2.96 -3.94
N VAL A 118 -4.22 -3.33 -3.81
CA VAL A 118 -4.64 -4.57 -3.14
C VAL A 118 -4.26 -5.77 -4.02
N HIS A 119 -3.56 -6.74 -3.43
CA HIS A 119 -3.16 -7.98 -4.11
C HIS A 119 -4.19 -9.10 -3.93
N ILE A 120 -4.56 -9.41 -2.69
CA ILE A 120 -5.50 -10.50 -2.37
C ILE A 120 -6.31 -10.17 -1.12
N VAL A 121 -7.59 -10.57 -1.14
CA VAL A 121 -8.48 -10.48 0.03
C VAL A 121 -9.04 -11.86 0.34
N LEU A 122 -8.89 -12.28 1.61
CA LEU A 122 -9.36 -13.56 2.11
C LEU A 122 -10.29 -13.36 3.31
N ALA A 123 -11.15 -14.34 3.55
CA ALA A 123 -11.92 -14.46 4.80
C ALA A 123 -11.74 -15.86 5.39
N ASN A 124 -11.29 -15.93 6.63
CA ASN A 124 -11.26 -17.16 7.41
C ASN A 124 -12.55 -17.26 8.22
N VAL A 125 -13.42 -18.19 7.86
CA VAL A 125 -14.66 -18.46 8.56
C VAL A 125 -14.42 -19.62 9.54
N SER A 126 -14.39 -19.30 10.84
CA SER A 126 -14.26 -20.29 11.92
C SER A 126 -15.65 -20.80 12.31
N LEU A 127 -15.88 -22.08 12.11
CA LEU A 127 -17.13 -22.78 12.39
C LEU A 127 -17.27 -23.14 13.89
N PRO A 128 -18.48 -23.40 14.38
CA PRO A 128 -18.70 -23.78 15.79
C PRO A 128 -17.95 -25.05 16.24
N ASN A 129 -17.60 -25.92 15.33
CA ASN A 129 -16.81 -27.14 15.60
C ASN A 129 -15.29 -26.92 15.58
N GLY A 130 -14.83 -25.68 15.40
CA GLY A 130 -13.41 -25.31 15.33
C GLY A 130 -12.76 -25.44 13.94
N THR A 131 -13.48 -25.92 12.92
CA THR A 131 -12.98 -25.94 11.54
C THR A 131 -12.88 -24.52 11.00
N ILE A 132 -11.85 -24.23 10.21
CA ILE A 132 -11.69 -22.95 9.51
C ILE A 132 -11.86 -23.18 8.01
N ASN A 133 -12.80 -22.47 7.41
CA ASN A 133 -12.94 -22.40 5.96
C ASN A 133 -12.33 -21.09 5.47
N GLN A 134 -11.25 -21.17 4.69
CA GLN A 134 -10.66 -20.01 4.06
C GLN A 134 -11.33 -19.77 2.70
N LEU A 135 -11.81 -18.56 2.50
CA LEU A 135 -12.48 -18.11 1.29
C LEU A 135 -11.64 -17.02 0.63
N THR A 136 -11.52 -17.08 -0.70
CA THR A 136 -10.97 -15.95 -1.48
C THR A 136 -12.13 -15.05 -1.90
N LEU A 137 -11.99 -13.75 -1.64
CA LEU A 137 -12.94 -12.73 -2.06
C LEU A 137 -12.47 -12.13 -3.39
N SER A 138 -13.36 -12.08 -4.37
CA SER A 138 -13.09 -11.51 -5.68
C SER A 138 -13.51 -10.04 -5.72
N ASN A 139 -12.76 -9.21 -6.45
CA ASN A 139 -13.13 -7.82 -6.68
C ASN A 139 -14.49 -7.75 -7.41
N ASP A 140 -15.43 -7.01 -6.86
CA ASP A 140 -16.72 -6.70 -7.50
C ASP A 140 -16.56 -5.46 -8.36
N SER A 141 -16.37 -5.64 -9.65
CA SER A 141 -16.16 -4.54 -10.59
C SER A 141 -17.35 -3.57 -10.72
N THR A 142 -18.51 -3.89 -10.12
CA THR A 142 -19.71 -3.04 -10.12
C THR A 142 -19.81 -2.14 -8.88
N HIS A 143 -19.01 -2.42 -7.85
CA HIS A 143 -18.96 -1.67 -6.60
C HIS A 143 -17.52 -1.30 -6.28
N GLU A 144 -17.28 -0.03 -6.11
CA GLU A 144 -15.96 0.49 -5.81
C GLU A 144 -15.41 -0.10 -4.50
N PHE A 145 -14.17 -0.60 -4.55
CA PHE A 145 -13.42 -1.20 -3.43
C PHE A 145 -14.00 -2.49 -2.85
N LYS A 146 -15.13 -3.01 -3.35
CA LYS A 146 -15.77 -4.19 -2.78
C LYS A 146 -15.12 -5.49 -3.26
N PHE A 147 -14.81 -6.37 -2.30
CA PHE A 147 -14.41 -7.76 -2.52
C PHE A 147 -15.45 -8.68 -1.88
N ASN A 148 -15.92 -9.68 -2.61
CA ASN A 148 -16.98 -10.56 -2.14
C ASN A 148 -16.82 -12.01 -2.60
N THR A 149 -17.57 -12.89 -1.89
CA THR A 149 -17.82 -14.28 -2.28
C THR A 149 -19.10 -14.76 -1.60
N THR A 150 -19.60 -15.90 -2.01
CA THR A 150 -20.73 -16.55 -1.36
C THR A 150 -20.28 -17.67 -0.43
N PHE A 151 -20.97 -17.84 0.70
CA PHE A 151 -20.73 -18.91 1.65
C PHE A 151 -22.03 -19.67 1.93
N THR A 152 -22.03 -20.98 1.67
CA THR A 152 -23.15 -21.84 2.06
C THR A 152 -22.94 -22.33 3.48
N ILE A 153 -23.84 -21.98 4.37
CA ILE A 153 -23.77 -22.35 5.79
C ILE A 153 -24.01 -23.87 5.92
N PRO A 154 -23.09 -24.62 6.50
CA PRO A 154 -23.29 -26.06 6.73
C PRO A 154 -24.37 -26.30 7.82
N ALA A 155 -24.80 -27.56 7.98
CA ALA A 155 -25.78 -27.96 8.98
C ALA A 155 -25.18 -28.01 10.40
N LEU A 156 -24.61 -26.87 10.85
CA LEU A 156 -24.01 -26.66 12.16
C LEU A 156 -24.59 -25.38 12.76
N THR A 157 -25.24 -25.50 13.92
CA THR A 157 -25.73 -24.36 14.68
C THR A 157 -24.66 -23.79 15.61
N GLY A 158 -24.76 -22.51 15.93
CA GLY A 158 -23.83 -21.81 16.83
C GLY A 158 -23.22 -20.55 16.20
N THR A 159 -22.17 -20.06 16.83
CA THR A 159 -21.49 -18.83 16.40
C THR A 159 -20.38 -19.13 15.39
N TYR A 160 -20.40 -18.38 14.31
CA TYR A 160 -19.37 -18.35 13.26
C TYR A 160 -18.58 -17.04 13.42
N ASN A 161 -17.26 -17.12 13.44
CA ASN A 161 -16.40 -15.94 13.49
C ASN A 161 -15.68 -15.79 12.16
N ILE A 162 -15.58 -14.57 11.68
CA ILE A 162 -14.88 -14.26 10.42
C ILE A 162 -13.71 -13.34 10.72
N THR A 163 -12.53 -13.70 10.23
CA THR A 163 -11.37 -12.80 10.17
C THR A 163 -11.09 -12.47 8.73
N PHE A 164 -11.11 -11.19 8.39
CA PHE A 164 -10.74 -10.71 7.07
C PHE A 164 -9.23 -10.49 7.00
N ILE A 165 -8.63 -10.86 5.88
CA ILE A 165 -7.21 -10.74 5.63
C ILE A 165 -7.05 -10.04 4.29
N ALA A 166 -6.39 -8.91 4.29
CA ALA A 166 -6.02 -8.21 3.06
C ALA A 166 -4.50 -8.11 2.96
N ASN A 167 -3.97 -8.36 1.77
CA ASN A 167 -2.57 -8.19 1.44
C ASN A 167 -2.46 -7.28 0.21
N ASP A 168 -1.52 -6.33 0.25
CA ASP A 168 -1.18 -5.49 -0.90
C ASP A 168 -0.11 -6.14 -1.80
N THR A 169 0.30 -5.42 -2.84
CA THR A 169 1.35 -5.87 -3.75
C THR A 169 2.76 -5.75 -3.17
N SER A 170 2.93 -5.06 -2.04
CA SER A 170 4.18 -4.88 -1.30
C SER A 170 4.35 -5.86 -0.14
N ASN A 171 3.38 -6.78 0.05
CA ASN A 171 3.29 -7.75 1.15
C ASN A 171 3.05 -7.13 2.54
N ASN A 172 2.34 -6.00 2.61
CA ASN A 172 1.82 -5.51 3.87
C ASN A 172 0.44 -6.14 4.13
N PHE A 173 0.24 -6.68 5.34
CA PHE A 173 -0.95 -7.44 5.70
C PHE A 173 -1.80 -6.70 6.72
N ASN A 174 -3.12 -6.64 6.48
CA ASN A 174 -4.13 -6.36 7.49
C ASN A 174 -4.85 -7.67 7.84
N THR A 175 -4.88 -8.02 9.13
CA THR A 175 -5.53 -9.24 9.66
C THR A 175 -6.37 -8.92 10.91
N THR A 176 -6.71 -7.65 11.12
CA THR A 176 -7.32 -7.18 12.37
C THR A 176 -8.85 -7.11 12.33
N GLU A 177 -9.42 -7.09 11.11
CA GLU A 177 -10.85 -6.87 10.93
C GLU A 177 -11.64 -8.17 11.06
N THR A 178 -12.63 -8.13 11.94
CA THR A 178 -13.42 -9.31 12.26
C THR A 178 -14.94 -9.02 12.25
N SER A 179 -15.71 -10.05 11.92
CA SER A 179 -17.16 -10.07 12.08
C SER A 179 -17.60 -11.42 12.66
N ASN A 180 -18.87 -11.55 13.01
CA ASN A 180 -19.48 -12.80 13.42
C ASN A 180 -20.95 -12.85 13.07
N PHE A 181 -21.51 -14.07 13.03
CA PHE A 181 -22.94 -14.32 12.92
C PHE A 181 -23.32 -15.58 13.69
N THR A 182 -24.59 -15.71 14.00
CA THR A 182 -25.14 -16.90 14.68
C THR A 182 -26.01 -17.69 13.71
N VAL A 183 -25.91 -19.01 13.78
CA VAL A 183 -26.72 -19.93 12.97
C VAL A 183 -27.67 -20.70 13.85
N ASN A 184 -28.95 -20.66 13.51
CA ASN A 184 -30.03 -21.40 14.15
C ASN A 184 -30.54 -22.51 13.23
N ASP A 185 -31.13 -23.54 13.83
CA ASP A 185 -32.00 -24.48 13.13
C ASP A 185 -33.45 -24.12 13.41
N VAL A 186 -34.15 -23.61 12.39
CA VAL A 186 -35.59 -23.27 12.51
C VAL A 186 -36.50 -24.40 12.08
N ASN A 187 -35.94 -25.55 11.66
CA ASN A 187 -36.69 -26.71 11.23
C ASN A 187 -36.96 -27.73 12.38
N SER A 188 -36.96 -27.30 13.63
CA SER A 188 -37.44 -28.17 14.68
C SER A 188 -38.95 -28.40 14.49
N LEU A 189 -39.31 -29.62 14.23
CA LEU A 189 -40.68 -30.17 14.14
C LEU A 189 -41.49 -29.84 15.39
#